data_bb7a1c47b124af44fcad2c191e500651
#
_entry.id   bb7a1c47b124af44fcad2c191e500651
#
_cell.length_a   1.000
_cell.length_b   1.000
_cell.length_c   1.000
_cell.angle_alpha   90.00
_cell.angle_beta   90.00
_cell.angle_gamma   90.00
#
_symmetry.space_group_name_H-M   'P 1'
#
loop_
_entity.id
_entity.type
_entity.pdbx_description
1 polymer ?
#
loop_
_entity_poly.entity_id
_entity_poly.type
_entity_poly.pdbx_seq_one_letter_code
_entity_poly.pdbx_strand_id
1 'polypeptide(L)'
;AGYEAVYKWYKETIFDAYEKYGYVVDFVDPDKNETTDPNEDFIKWFSNRVKKETDFPDYMDQAAIDAYHNIRIIASDENKTLQIVPSMRSDNDLYNAVDIIGFHYRTSATEDYIKMADVDDKEVWYSEGCATFGYTELQENKTSEYGGGTIGGYQSPLALADSFINAFTGSRRTHYIFQPA
;
A
#
# COMPACT_ATOMS: atom_id res chain seq x y z
N ALA A 1 19.19 13.80 6.13
CA ALA A 1 18.87 13.58 7.54
C ALA A 1 17.47 12.98 7.73
N GLY A 2 16.48 13.33 6.88
CA GLY A 2 15.11 12.81 7.01
C GLY A 2 14.98 11.31 6.73
N TYR A 3 15.56 10.83 5.65
CA TYR A 3 15.46 9.43 5.22
C TYR A 3 15.99 8.44 6.27
N GLU A 4 17.17 8.70 6.81
CA GLU A 4 17.75 7.83 7.85
C GLU A 4 16.90 7.79 9.13
N ALA A 5 16.29 8.90 9.52
CA ALA A 5 15.43 8.92 10.70
C ALA A 5 14.16 8.07 10.50
N VAL A 6 13.55 8.15 9.33
CA VAL A 6 12.37 7.33 8.98
C VAL A 6 12.75 5.85 8.92
N TYR A 7 13.85 5.52 8.22
CA TYR A 7 14.31 4.15 8.14
C TYR A 7 14.64 3.55 9.51
N LYS A 8 15.34 4.32 10.36
CA LYS A 8 15.65 3.90 11.73
C LYS A 8 14.38 3.57 12.52
N TRP A 9 13.35 4.41 12.40
CA TRP A 9 12.08 4.16 13.05
C TRP A 9 11.42 2.86 12.60
N TYR A 10 11.37 2.58 11.29
CA TYR A 10 10.87 1.31 10.75
C TYR A 10 11.70 0.13 11.24
N LYS A 11 13.02 0.21 11.11
CA LYS A 11 13.96 -0.84 11.53
C LYS A 11 13.78 -1.20 13.01
N GLU A 12 13.80 -0.21 13.89
CA GLU A 12 13.63 -0.41 15.33
C GLU A 12 12.23 -0.98 15.65
N THR A 13 11.18 -0.50 15.02
CA THR A 13 9.83 -1.02 15.21
C THR A 13 9.73 -2.51 14.79
N ILE A 14 10.36 -2.90 13.69
CA ILE A 14 10.38 -4.29 13.22
C ILE A 14 11.19 -5.17 14.18
N PHE A 15 12.33 -4.69 14.66
CA PHE A 15 13.15 -5.41 15.63
C PHE A 15 12.44 -5.60 16.96
N ASP A 16 11.77 -4.57 17.48
CA ASP A 16 10.96 -4.65 18.69
C ASP A 16 9.78 -5.63 18.53
N ALA A 17 9.16 -5.66 17.35
CA ALA A 17 8.08 -6.60 17.06
C ALA A 17 8.60 -8.05 17.05
N TYR A 18 9.78 -8.29 16.48
CA TYR A 18 10.40 -9.62 16.52
C TYR A 18 10.79 -10.03 17.94
N GLU A 19 11.47 -9.15 18.68
CA GLU A 19 11.86 -9.43 20.08
C GLU A 19 10.66 -9.78 20.95
N LYS A 20 9.57 -9.02 20.80
CA LYS A 20 8.39 -9.15 21.67
C LYS A 20 7.41 -10.22 21.24
N TYR A 21 7.25 -10.45 19.94
CA TYR A 21 6.19 -11.29 19.39
C TYR A 21 6.69 -12.40 18.47
N GLY A 22 7.96 -12.44 18.11
CA GLY A 22 8.58 -13.49 17.32
C GLY A 22 8.26 -13.45 15.82
N TYR A 23 7.87 -12.29 15.25
CA TYR A 23 7.63 -12.16 13.82
C TYR A 23 8.31 -10.94 13.22
N VAL A 24 8.68 -11.05 11.95
CA VAL A 24 9.08 -9.94 11.07
C VAL A 24 7.92 -9.61 10.17
N VAL A 25 7.66 -8.33 9.92
CA VAL A 25 6.59 -7.91 9.00
C VAL A 25 6.94 -8.29 7.56
N ASP A 26 5.93 -8.70 6.78
CA ASP A 26 6.12 -9.07 5.37
C ASP A 26 6.12 -7.85 4.44
N PHE A 27 5.50 -6.75 4.86
CA PHE A 27 5.25 -5.58 4.03
C PHE A 27 5.50 -4.30 4.78
N VAL A 28 6.04 -3.29 4.08
CA VAL A 28 6.12 -1.91 4.57
C VAL A 28 5.75 -0.93 3.47
N ASP A 29 5.10 0.14 3.87
CA ASP A 29 4.80 1.29 3.02
C ASP A 29 5.52 2.51 3.58
N PRO A 30 6.70 2.87 3.03
CA PRO A 30 7.51 3.95 3.58
C PRO A 30 7.08 5.33 3.13
N ASP A 31 6.29 5.44 2.06
CA ASP A 31 5.94 6.70 1.40
C ASP A 31 4.44 6.79 1.14
N LYS A 32 3.69 7.08 2.20
CA LYS A 32 2.24 7.27 2.14
C LYS A 32 1.89 8.62 1.53
N ASN A 33 1.42 8.62 0.28
CA ASN A 33 1.34 9.82 -0.56
C ASN A 33 -0.05 10.07 -1.17
N GLU A 34 -1.04 10.31 -0.35
CA GLU A 34 -2.42 10.48 -0.82
C GLU A 34 -2.64 11.65 -1.78
N THR A 35 -1.93 12.75 -1.59
CA THR A 35 -2.27 14.03 -2.22
C THR A 35 -1.14 14.68 -3.00
N THR A 36 0.05 14.13 -2.94
CA THR A 36 1.27 14.63 -3.57
C THR A 36 1.87 13.58 -4.49
N ASP A 37 2.86 13.95 -5.27
CA ASP A 37 3.61 13.00 -6.07
C ASP A 37 4.50 12.13 -5.18
N PRO A 38 4.73 10.85 -5.55
CA PRO A 38 5.59 9.95 -4.79
C PRO A 38 7.02 10.48 -4.65
N ASN A 39 7.61 10.23 -3.50
CA ASN A 39 9.03 10.50 -3.28
C ASN A 39 9.88 9.32 -3.79
N GLU A 40 10.04 9.26 -5.10
CA GLU A 40 10.69 8.15 -5.82
C GLU A 40 12.12 7.88 -5.33
N ASP A 41 12.88 8.92 -5.04
CA ASP A 41 14.24 8.78 -4.51
C ASP A 41 14.25 8.17 -3.12
N PHE A 42 13.28 8.51 -2.29
CA PHE A 42 13.12 7.90 -0.97
C PHE A 42 12.73 6.44 -1.07
N ILE A 43 11.78 6.10 -1.93
CA ILE A 43 11.33 4.71 -2.15
C ILE A 43 12.51 3.83 -2.59
N LYS A 44 13.28 4.25 -3.61
CA LYS A 44 14.48 3.55 -4.08
C LYS A 44 15.51 3.39 -2.97
N TRP A 45 15.79 4.47 -2.26
CA TRP A 45 16.74 4.47 -1.16
C TRP A 45 16.32 3.54 -0.03
N PHE A 46 15.04 3.60 0.39
CA PHE A 46 14.50 2.78 1.47
C PHE A 46 14.54 1.28 1.13
N SER A 47 14.07 0.90 -0.06
CA SER A 47 14.15 -0.48 -0.56
C SER A 47 15.58 -1.02 -0.54
N ASN A 48 16.54 -0.23 -1.02
CA ASN A 48 17.94 -0.60 -0.99
C ASN A 48 18.50 -0.75 0.44
N ARG A 49 18.06 0.10 1.38
CA ARG A 49 18.47 0.00 2.78
C ARG A 49 17.95 -1.27 3.45
N VAL A 50 16.69 -1.63 3.23
CA VAL A 50 16.12 -2.89 3.73
C VAL A 50 16.90 -4.10 3.20
N LYS A 51 17.14 -4.16 1.88
CA LYS A 51 17.81 -5.29 1.23
C LYS A 51 19.29 -5.42 1.59
N LYS A 52 19.95 -4.36 2.08
CA LYS A 52 21.37 -4.32 2.41
C LYS A 52 21.68 -4.09 3.88
N GLU A 53 20.70 -4.18 4.77
CA GLU A 53 20.95 -4.04 6.20
C GLU A 53 21.86 -5.15 6.71
N THR A 54 22.81 -4.79 7.55
CA THR A 54 23.78 -5.75 8.15
C THR A 54 23.87 -5.63 9.66
N ASP A 55 23.28 -4.58 10.23
CA ASP A 55 23.29 -4.31 11.66
C ASP A 55 22.02 -4.86 12.30
N PHE A 56 22.08 -6.13 12.72
CA PHE A 56 20.98 -6.84 13.36
C PHE A 56 21.32 -7.12 14.84
N PRO A 57 20.32 -7.10 15.72
CA PRO A 57 20.49 -7.50 17.11
C PRO A 57 20.82 -8.99 17.24
N ASP A 58 21.60 -9.34 18.27
CA ASP A 58 22.02 -10.72 18.53
C ASP A 58 20.85 -11.71 18.78
N TYR A 59 19.67 -11.20 19.11
CA TYR A 59 18.49 -12.03 19.31
C TYR A 59 17.76 -12.42 18.00
N MET A 60 18.12 -11.82 16.88
CA MET A 60 17.57 -12.21 15.58
C MET A 60 18.35 -13.38 15.00
N ASP A 61 17.67 -14.47 14.74
CA ASP A 61 18.26 -15.61 14.04
C ASP A 61 18.33 -15.39 12.52
N GLN A 62 18.99 -16.29 11.82
CA GLN A 62 19.16 -16.19 10.37
C GLN A 62 17.83 -16.16 9.62
N ALA A 63 16.82 -16.89 10.08
CA ALA A 63 15.50 -16.90 9.44
C ALA A 63 14.81 -15.55 9.56
N ALA A 64 14.94 -14.87 10.70
CA ALA A 64 14.42 -13.52 10.89
C ALA A 64 15.17 -12.48 10.05
N ILE A 65 16.50 -12.62 9.93
CA ILE A 65 17.33 -11.76 9.08
C ILE A 65 16.93 -11.94 7.61
N ASP A 66 16.74 -13.18 7.15
CA ASP A 66 16.29 -13.48 5.79
C ASP A 66 14.89 -12.92 5.55
N ALA A 67 13.97 -13.04 6.52
CA ALA A 67 12.64 -12.43 6.45
C ALA A 67 12.72 -10.91 6.33
N TYR A 68 13.59 -10.26 7.10
CA TYR A 68 13.80 -8.81 7.01
C TYR A 68 14.26 -8.37 5.62
N HIS A 69 15.23 -9.06 5.02
CA HIS A 69 15.71 -8.75 3.67
C HIS A 69 14.67 -9.03 2.58
N ASN A 70 13.69 -9.87 2.87
CA ASN A 70 12.58 -10.20 1.97
C ASN A 70 11.33 -9.33 2.19
N ILE A 71 11.38 -8.32 3.07
CA ILE A 71 10.27 -7.37 3.23
C ILE A 71 9.97 -6.72 1.88
N ARG A 72 8.69 -6.77 1.51
CA ARG A 72 8.18 -6.20 0.26
C ARG A 72 7.75 -4.75 0.46
N ILE A 73 8.11 -3.92 -0.49
CA ILE A 73 7.85 -2.48 -0.45
C ILE A 73 6.56 -2.16 -1.20
N ILE A 74 5.62 -1.55 -0.49
CA ILE A 74 4.40 -0.98 -1.07
C ILE A 74 4.69 0.49 -1.42
N ALA A 75 4.21 0.96 -2.54
CA ALA A 75 4.23 2.38 -2.93
C ALA A 75 3.09 2.67 -3.93
N SER A 76 2.61 3.86 -3.93
CA SER A 76 2.92 5.01 -3.06
C SER A 76 1.68 5.57 -2.37
N ASP A 77 0.61 4.81 -2.27
CA ASP A 77 -0.64 5.20 -1.60
C ASP A 77 -1.32 6.46 -2.19
N GLU A 78 -1.17 6.65 -3.48
CA GLU A 78 -1.80 7.77 -4.19
C GLU A 78 -3.33 7.61 -4.24
N ASN A 79 -4.05 8.72 -4.17
CA ASN A 79 -5.50 8.71 -4.37
C ASN A 79 -5.96 9.58 -5.55
N LYS A 80 -5.21 10.59 -5.93
CA LYS A 80 -5.60 11.55 -7.00
C LYS A 80 -4.89 11.28 -8.30
N THR A 81 -3.63 10.94 -8.22
CA THR A 81 -2.77 10.60 -9.35
C THR A 81 -2.43 9.12 -9.31
N LEU A 82 -1.86 8.60 -10.34
CA LEU A 82 -1.27 7.27 -10.40
C LEU A 82 0.15 7.43 -10.95
N GLN A 83 0.86 8.44 -10.42
CA GLN A 83 2.16 8.86 -10.95
C GLN A 83 3.23 7.78 -10.80
N ILE A 84 3.14 6.97 -9.75
CA ILE A 84 4.10 5.88 -9.53
C ILE A 84 4.20 4.94 -10.74
N VAL A 85 3.10 4.69 -11.44
CA VAL A 85 3.08 3.77 -12.58
C VAL A 85 3.88 4.28 -13.79
N PRO A 86 3.64 5.48 -14.34
CA PRO A 86 4.48 6.00 -15.41
C PRO A 86 5.93 6.20 -14.97
N SER A 87 6.19 6.55 -13.72
CA SER A 87 7.54 6.65 -13.18
C SER A 87 8.26 5.30 -13.18
N MET A 88 7.63 4.23 -12.73
CA MET A 88 8.18 2.87 -12.79
C MET A 88 8.46 2.42 -14.23
N ARG A 89 7.64 2.85 -15.21
CA ARG A 89 7.90 2.57 -16.64
C ARG A 89 9.14 3.24 -17.17
N SER A 90 9.52 4.40 -16.63
CA SER A 90 10.66 5.19 -17.08
C SER A 90 11.92 4.99 -16.25
N ASP A 91 11.80 4.45 -15.03
CA ASP A 91 12.89 4.22 -14.08
C ASP A 91 12.91 2.77 -13.62
N ASN A 92 13.87 2.00 -14.13
CA ASN A 92 14.03 0.58 -13.80
C ASN A 92 14.45 0.34 -12.34
N ASP A 93 15.16 1.28 -11.72
CA ASP A 93 15.55 1.18 -10.32
C ASP A 93 14.32 1.36 -9.43
N LEU A 94 13.43 2.28 -9.77
CA LEU A 94 12.14 2.43 -9.09
C LEU A 94 11.25 1.20 -9.31
N TYR A 95 11.20 0.68 -10.53
CA TYR A 95 10.46 -0.56 -10.83
C TYR A 95 10.91 -1.73 -9.95
N ASN A 96 12.22 -1.89 -9.74
CA ASN A 96 12.79 -2.94 -8.90
C ASN A 96 12.68 -2.66 -7.40
N ALA A 97 12.47 -1.41 -7.01
CA ALA A 97 12.31 -1.01 -5.62
C ALA A 97 10.89 -1.22 -5.09
N VAL A 98 9.88 -1.14 -5.98
CA VAL A 98 8.46 -1.29 -5.63
C VAL A 98 8.01 -2.71 -5.93
N ASP A 99 7.62 -3.43 -4.88
CA ASP A 99 7.12 -4.80 -5.01
C ASP A 99 5.60 -4.83 -5.20
N ILE A 100 4.88 -3.88 -4.61
CA ILE A 100 3.42 -3.78 -4.61
C ILE A 100 3.01 -2.34 -4.88
N ILE A 101 2.05 -2.16 -5.77
CA ILE A 101 1.48 -0.84 -6.06
C ILE A 101 0.26 -0.63 -5.17
N GLY A 102 0.32 0.34 -4.26
CA GLY A 102 -0.76 0.71 -3.35
C GLY A 102 -1.52 1.95 -3.82
N PHE A 103 -2.85 1.92 -3.71
CA PHE A 103 -3.71 3.08 -3.95
C PHE A 103 -4.78 3.21 -2.90
N HIS A 104 -5.15 4.46 -2.59
CA HIS A 104 -6.23 4.79 -1.68
C HIS A 104 -7.52 5.16 -2.43
N TYR A 105 -8.66 4.74 -1.90
CA TYR A 105 -10.04 5.18 -2.22
C TYR A 105 -10.51 5.07 -3.67
N ARG A 106 -9.66 4.76 -4.62
CA ARG A 106 -10.03 4.68 -6.04
C ARG A 106 -10.18 3.24 -6.49
N THR A 107 -11.24 2.99 -7.26
CA THR A 107 -11.47 1.70 -7.94
C THR A 107 -11.10 1.75 -9.42
N SER A 108 -10.89 2.95 -9.99
CA SER A 108 -10.48 3.12 -11.38
C SER A 108 -8.97 2.92 -11.57
N ALA A 109 -8.59 2.51 -12.76
CA ALA A 109 -7.20 2.34 -13.17
C ALA A 109 -6.96 2.95 -14.55
N THR A 110 -5.70 3.24 -14.87
CA THR A 110 -5.25 3.58 -16.23
C THR A 110 -4.86 2.31 -16.99
N GLU A 111 -4.73 2.40 -18.33
CA GLU A 111 -4.23 1.27 -19.11
C GLU A 111 -2.82 0.83 -18.69
N ASP A 112 -1.94 1.78 -18.37
CA ASP A 112 -0.57 1.46 -17.93
C ASP A 112 -0.55 0.74 -16.60
N TYR A 113 -1.44 1.12 -15.68
CA TYR A 113 -1.63 0.43 -14.42
C TYR A 113 -2.10 -1.02 -14.62
N ILE A 114 -3.11 -1.22 -15.48
CA ILE A 114 -3.61 -2.57 -15.79
C ILE A 114 -2.49 -3.41 -16.45
N LYS A 115 -1.67 -2.83 -17.33
CA LYS A 115 -0.52 -3.52 -17.89
C LYS A 115 0.53 -3.90 -16.85
N MET A 116 0.78 -3.07 -15.83
CA MET A 116 1.67 -3.43 -14.72
C MET A 116 1.19 -4.70 -14.03
N ALA A 117 -0.11 -4.83 -13.79
CA ALA A 117 -0.67 -6.00 -13.16
C ALA A 117 -0.75 -7.21 -14.09
N ASP A 118 -1.30 -7.05 -15.31
CA ASP A 118 -1.65 -8.16 -16.19
C ASP A 118 -0.45 -8.67 -17.04
N VAL A 119 0.56 -7.82 -17.28
CA VAL A 119 1.71 -8.13 -18.15
C VAL A 119 3.01 -8.25 -17.36
N ASP A 120 3.23 -7.32 -16.42
CA ASP A 120 4.48 -7.27 -15.65
C ASP A 120 4.37 -8.02 -14.31
N ASP A 121 3.20 -8.58 -14.02
CA ASP A 121 2.91 -9.37 -12.79
C ASP A 121 3.19 -8.59 -11.49
N LYS A 122 3.03 -7.26 -11.52
CA LYS A 122 3.11 -6.43 -10.32
C LYS A 122 1.82 -6.55 -9.52
N GLU A 123 1.95 -6.94 -8.27
CA GLU A 123 0.82 -6.99 -7.36
C GLU A 123 0.27 -5.58 -7.06
N VAL A 124 -1.04 -5.47 -6.97
CA VAL A 124 -1.71 -4.20 -6.77
C VAL A 124 -2.71 -4.31 -5.63
N TRP A 125 -2.65 -3.35 -4.70
CA TRP A 125 -3.50 -3.32 -3.53
C TRP A 125 -4.37 -2.08 -3.47
N TYR A 126 -5.56 -2.25 -2.91
CA TYR A 126 -6.34 -1.18 -2.35
C TYR A 126 -5.84 -0.96 -0.92
N SER A 127 -4.76 -0.18 -0.80
CA SER A 127 -4.00 -0.09 0.44
C SER A 127 -4.67 0.74 1.53
N GLU A 128 -5.67 1.54 1.20
CA GLU A 128 -6.58 2.13 2.17
C GLU A 128 -7.94 2.40 1.53
N GLY A 129 -9.00 1.93 2.14
CA GLY A 129 -10.36 2.18 1.70
C GLY A 129 -11.35 2.27 2.83
N CYS A 130 -12.41 3.06 2.61
CA CYS A 130 -13.52 3.20 3.53
C CYS A 130 -14.70 2.40 3.02
N ALA A 131 -15.40 1.71 3.91
CA ALA A 131 -16.53 0.86 3.57
C ALA A 131 -17.66 1.59 2.85
N THR A 132 -17.94 2.77 3.28
CA THR A 132 -19.19 3.46 2.91
C THR A 132 -18.98 4.88 2.44
N PHE A 133 -17.80 5.45 2.62
CA PHE A 133 -17.52 6.81 2.22
C PHE A 133 -17.41 6.94 0.69
N GLY A 134 -18.09 7.91 0.14
CA GLY A 134 -18.07 8.22 -1.27
C GLY A 134 -18.89 7.31 -2.17
N TYR A 135 -19.50 6.25 -1.67
CA TYR A 135 -20.34 5.36 -2.46
C TYR A 135 -21.80 5.79 -2.39
N THR A 136 -22.12 6.83 -3.13
CA THR A 136 -23.43 7.51 -3.00
C THR A 136 -24.55 6.86 -3.79
N GLU A 137 -24.24 6.03 -4.77
CA GLU A 137 -25.22 5.42 -5.66
C GLU A 137 -26.02 4.32 -4.98
N LEU A 138 -25.40 3.59 -4.05
CA LEU A 138 -26.05 2.53 -3.29
C LEU A 138 -26.52 2.96 -1.90
N GLN A 139 -26.41 4.22 -1.55
CA GLN A 139 -26.78 4.75 -0.25
C GLN A 139 -28.06 5.57 -0.35
N GLU A 140 -29.08 5.15 0.35
CA GLU A 140 -30.39 5.80 0.32
C GLU A 140 -30.41 7.18 0.98
N ASN A 141 -29.56 7.41 1.98
CA ASN A 141 -29.51 8.66 2.72
C ASN A 141 -28.10 9.25 2.76
N LYS A 142 -27.87 10.26 1.98
CA LYS A 142 -26.65 11.06 2.00
C LYS A 142 -26.75 12.09 3.12
N THR A 143 -26.34 11.70 4.32
CA THR A 143 -26.40 12.59 5.48
C THR A 143 -25.11 13.35 5.74
N SER A 144 -24.03 13.05 5.01
CA SER A 144 -22.76 13.74 5.15
C SER A 144 -22.17 14.14 3.79
N GLU A 145 -21.30 15.12 3.78
CA GLU A 145 -20.54 15.54 2.60
C GLU A 145 -19.68 14.43 2.00
N TYR A 146 -19.35 13.40 2.79
CA TYR A 146 -18.61 12.21 2.36
C TYR A 146 -19.51 11.12 1.76
N GLY A 147 -20.78 11.40 1.56
CA GLY A 147 -21.71 10.44 1.01
C GLY A 147 -22.01 9.27 1.94
N GLY A 148 -21.72 9.42 3.23
CA GLY A 148 -21.92 8.38 4.22
C GLY A 148 -23.39 8.01 4.33
N GLY A 149 -23.76 6.82 3.89
CA GLY A 149 -24.99 6.19 4.24
C GLY A 149 -24.97 5.82 5.73
N THR A 150 -26.09 5.34 6.21
CA THR A 150 -26.21 4.88 7.59
C THR A 150 -25.27 3.68 7.79
N ILE A 151 -24.25 3.85 8.61
CA ILE A 151 -23.40 2.72 9.04
C ILE A 151 -24.31 1.66 9.63
N GLY A 152 -24.25 0.42 9.10
CA GLY A 152 -25.11 -0.67 9.54
C GLY A 152 -26.42 -0.81 8.77
N GLY A 153 -26.74 0.06 7.85
CA GLY A 153 -27.85 -0.15 6.91
C GLY A 153 -27.51 -1.24 5.87
N TYR A 154 -28.51 -1.88 5.29
CA TYR A 154 -28.31 -2.97 4.32
C TYR A 154 -27.58 -2.52 3.05
N GLN A 155 -27.63 -1.24 2.71
CA GLN A 155 -26.91 -0.67 1.56
C GLN A 155 -25.39 -0.61 1.79
N SER A 156 -24.94 -0.49 3.03
CA SER A 156 -23.50 -0.46 3.35
C SER A 156 -22.76 -1.75 2.97
N PRO A 157 -23.27 -2.95 3.24
CA PRO A 157 -22.68 -4.20 2.77
C PRO A 157 -22.67 -4.32 1.25
N LEU A 158 -23.71 -3.85 0.56
CA LEU A 158 -23.77 -3.87 -0.91
C LEU A 158 -22.74 -2.91 -1.52
N ALA A 159 -22.62 -1.70 -0.98
CA ALA A 159 -21.62 -0.73 -1.42
C ALA A 159 -20.18 -1.27 -1.21
N LEU A 160 -19.95 -1.95 -0.10
CA LEU A 160 -18.66 -2.58 0.16
C LEU A 160 -18.37 -3.73 -0.82
N ALA A 161 -19.35 -4.61 -1.04
CA ALA A 161 -19.22 -5.71 -1.99
C ALA A 161 -18.93 -5.19 -3.41
N ASP A 162 -19.64 -4.16 -3.84
CA ASP A 162 -19.44 -3.51 -5.13
C ASP A 162 -18.04 -2.87 -5.22
N SER A 163 -17.59 -2.22 -4.16
CA SER A 163 -16.22 -1.66 -4.09
C SER A 163 -15.16 -2.75 -4.25
N PHE A 164 -15.31 -3.91 -3.61
CA PHE A 164 -14.40 -5.05 -3.77
C PHE A 164 -14.42 -5.59 -5.20
N ILE A 165 -15.61 -5.79 -5.76
CA ILE A 165 -15.76 -6.30 -7.13
C ILE A 165 -15.10 -5.34 -8.12
N ASN A 166 -15.38 -4.04 -8.02
CA ASN A 166 -14.81 -3.03 -8.90
C ASN A 166 -13.28 -2.88 -8.71
N ALA A 167 -12.78 -2.96 -7.48
CA ALA A 167 -11.35 -2.94 -7.20
C ALA A 167 -10.63 -4.13 -7.86
N PHE A 168 -11.21 -5.32 -7.78
CA PHE A 168 -10.64 -6.51 -8.38
C PHE A 168 -10.79 -6.53 -9.91
N THR A 169 -12.02 -6.39 -10.42
CA THR A 169 -12.31 -6.55 -11.85
C THR A 169 -11.83 -5.36 -12.69
N GLY A 170 -12.00 -4.14 -12.19
CA GLY A 170 -11.68 -2.90 -12.90
C GLY A 170 -10.24 -2.46 -12.74
N SER A 171 -9.59 -2.76 -11.63
CA SER A 171 -8.24 -2.27 -11.32
C SER A 171 -7.27 -3.33 -10.78
N ARG A 172 -7.59 -4.60 -10.92
CA ARG A 172 -6.69 -5.74 -10.61
C ARG A 172 -6.16 -5.77 -9.17
N ARG A 173 -6.87 -5.17 -8.23
CA ARG A 173 -6.44 -5.12 -6.83
C ARG A 173 -6.76 -6.43 -6.14
N THR A 174 -5.75 -7.05 -5.57
CA THR A 174 -5.85 -8.36 -4.91
C THR A 174 -6.12 -8.26 -3.43
N HIS A 175 -5.83 -7.11 -2.82
CA HIS A 175 -6.04 -6.84 -1.40
C HIS A 175 -6.84 -5.57 -1.21
N TYR A 176 -7.65 -5.56 -0.16
CA TYR A 176 -8.44 -4.41 0.24
C TYR A 176 -8.22 -4.17 1.74
N ILE A 177 -7.45 -3.13 2.06
CA ILE A 177 -7.17 -2.76 3.45
C ILE A 177 -8.19 -1.72 3.90
N PHE A 178 -8.89 -2.09 4.95
CA PHE A 178 -9.97 -1.30 5.49
C PHE A 178 -9.46 -0.27 6.47
N GLN A 179 -9.84 0.99 6.26
CA GLN A 179 -9.69 1.99 7.29
C GLN A 179 -10.70 1.68 8.40
N PRO A 180 -10.27 1.56 9.67
CA PRO A 180 -11.20 1.35 10.77
C PRO A 180 -12.15 2.54 10.90
N ALA A 181 -13.43 2.22 11.18
CA ALA A 181 -14.48 3.19 11.38
C ALA A 181 -14.33 3.94 12.72
#